data_e5da4e491e1c3653f8ef90a2e6360aa7
#
_entry.id   e5da4e491e1c3653f8ef90a2e6360aa7
#
_cell.length_a   1.000
_cell.length_b   1.000
_cell.length_c   1.000
_cell.angle_alpha   90.00
_cell.angle_beta   90.00
_cell.angle_gamma   90.00
#
_symmetry.space_group_name_H-M   'P 1'
#
loop_
_entity.id
_entity.type
_entity.pdbx_description
1 polymer ?
#
loop_
_entity_poly.entity_id
_entity_poly.type
_entity_poly.pdbx_seq_one_letter_code
_entity_poly.pdbx_strand_id
1 'polypeptide(L)'
;MPTKKLAKIFVTDYFKEEIFLEGMIHLTQQEIGAALAAAVKDVREKNPLAPSITNTVTQDFVANAQLAVGGSAAMLYLADECESIASVAPAFYINMGTAMPFYAQTLPKAAAALHENKTPWVLDPVGIGLSNLRTEILKQLKNFKPSIVRGNASEIIALAKLWGLVQDTGGQVRGVDSTEKVSDAKTAALALAKFTGGAVAVSGEEDFVTDGTQEIFCAGGSKFFTKITGSGCALGGVMAIYLSVANPFVAALTASTMFNLAGTKAAAQAQAPASFKINFLDNLYLLTPEEVAGNFRIVGSFENMFDNILG
;
A
#
# COMPACT_ATOMS: atom_id res chain seq x y z
N MET A 1 50.88 19.52 -23.35
CA MET A 1 50.07 18.31 -23.30
C MET A 1 49.69 17.98 -21.85
N PRO A 2 48.55 18.51 -21.33
CA PRO A 2 47.99 18.06 -20.05
C PRO A 2 46.54 17.59 -20.12
N THR A 3 46.07 17.09 -21.26
CA THR A 3 44.63 16.79 -21.46
C THR A 3 44.25 15.31 -21.27
N LYS A 4 45.22 14.40 -21.15
CA LYS A 4 44.93 12.95 -20.99
C LYS A 4 44.81 12.48 -19.52
N LYS A 5 45.25 13.27 -18.54
CA LYS A 5 45.22 12.89 -17.11
C LYS A 5 43.92 13.28 -16.43
N LEU A 6 43.27 14.34 -16.88
CA LEU A 6 41.95 14.79 -16.37
C LEU A 6 40.78 13.90 -16.85
N ALA A 7 40.82 13.42 -18.09
CA ALA A 7 39.81 12.52 -18.61
C ALA A 7 39.76 11.14 -17.91
N LYS A 8 40.91 10.68 -17.38
CA LYS A 8 41.01 9.40 -16.67
C LYS A 8 40.46 9.45 -15.24
N ILE A 9 40.45 10.63 -14.60
CA ILE A 9 39.91 10.83 -13.25
C ILE A 9 38.36 10.92 -13.30
N PHE A 10 37.81 11.61 -14.29
CA PHE A 10 36.36 11.71 -14.46
C PHE A 10 35.69 10.37 -14.84
N VAL A 11 36.35 9.55 -15.66
CA VAL A 11 35.84 8.23 -16.06
C VAL A 11 35.90 7.23 -14.90
N THR A 12 36.91 7.26 -14.03
CA THR A 12 37.01 6.34 -12.89
C THR A 12 36.08 6.69 -11.75
N ASP A 13 35.71 7.94 -11.56
CA ASP A 13 34.73 8.31 -10.52
C ASP A 13 33.28 8.07 -11.01
N TYR A 14 32.99 8.26 -12.30
CA TYR A 14 31.72 7.91 -12.89
C TYR A 14 31.44 6.39 -12.82
N PHE A 15 32.44 5.55 -13.13
CA PHE A 15 32.34 4.09 -12.99
C PHE A 15 32.25 3.62 -11.53
N LYS A 16 32.75 4.38 -10.56
CA LYS A 16 32.62 4.05 -9.14
C LYS A 16 31.22 4.37 -8.61
N GLU A 17 30.56 5.42 -9.11
CA GLU A 17 29.17 5.70 -8.81
C GLU A 17 28.22 4.70 -9.46
N GLU A 18 28.46 4.26 -10.71
CA GLU A 18 27.69 3.17 -11.34
C GLU A 18 27.86 1.83 -10.61
N ILE A 19 29.07 1.46 -10.15
CA ILE A 19 29.30 0.22 -9.40
C ILE A 19 28.66 0.27 -7.99
N PHE A 20 28.47 1.46 -7.41
CA PHE A 20 27.73 1.62 -6.14
C PHE A 20 26.21 1.55 -6.34
N LEU A 21 25.71 1.86 -7.54
CA LEU A 21 24.31 1.72 -7.94
C LEU A 21 23.95 0.28 -8.38
N GLU A 22 24.92 -0.53 -8.83
CA GLU A 22 24.71 -1.95 -9.18
C GLU A 22 24.37 -2.86 -7.99
N GLY A 23 24.43 -2.37 -6.75
CA GLY A 23 23.98 -3.11 -5.54
C GLY A 23 22.48 -3.01 -5.27
N MET A 24 21.76 -2.12 -5.93
CA MET A 24 20.30 -1.96 -5.81
C MET A 24 19.66 -2.50 -7.09
N ILE A 25 19.11 -3.70 -7.01
CA ILE A 25 18.31 -4.29 -8.11
C ILE A 25 17.03 -3.47 -8.24
N HIS A 26 17.04 -2.45 -9.08
CA HIS A 26 15.83 -1.77 -9.51
C HIS A 26 15.18 -2.59 -10.62
N LEU A 27 13.95 -3.04 -10.37
CA LEU A 27 13.16 -3.71 -11.40
C LEU A 27 12.84 -2.71 -12.52
N THR A 28 12.95 -3.17 -13.74
CA THR A 28 12.54 -2.39 -14.94
C THR A 28 11.01 -2.26 -15.01
N GLN A 29 10.52 -1.31 -15.79
CA GLN A 29 9.09 -1.15 -16.08
C GLN A 29 8.45 -2.46 -16.57
N GLN A 30 9.15 -3.19 -17.43
CA GLN A 30 8.66 -4.46 -17.99
C GLN A 30 8.60 -5.56 -16.91
N GLU A 31 9.61 -5.69 -16.06
CA GLU A 31 9.64 -6.69 -14.98
C GLU A 31 8.55 -6.42 -13.94
N ILE A 32 8.34 -5.16 -13.57
CA ILE A 32 7.25 -4.76 -12.68
C ILE A 32 5.91 -5.10 -13.34
N GLY A 33 5.67 -4.68 -14.58
CA GLY A 33 4.43 -4.98 -15.29
C GLY A 33 4.14 -6.48 -15.35
N ALA A 34 5.15 -7.30 -15.66
CA ALA A 34 5.02 -8.75 -15.65
C ALA A 34 4.67 -9.30 -14.27
N ALA A 35 5.26 -8.77 -13.19
CA ALA A 35 4.96 -9.18 -11.82
C ALA A 35 3.52 -8.81 -11.40
N LEU A 36 3.03 -7.62 -11.79
CA LEU A 36 1.65 -7.22 -11.54
C LEU A 36 0.66 -8.14 -12.27
N ALA A 37 0.90 -8.40 -13.56
CA ALA A 37 0.06 -9.32 -14.35
C ALA A 37 0.02 -10.73 -13.74
N ALA A 38 1.18 -11.24 -13.31
CA ALA A 38 1.28 -12.55 -12.66
C ALA A 38 0.48 -12.58 -11.34
N ALA A 39 0.57 -11.53 -10.51
CA ALA A 39 -0.16 -11.43 -9.25
C ALA A 39 -1.70 -11.45 -9.48
N VAL A 40 -2.20 -10.71 -10.49
CA VAL A 40 -3.63 -10.72 -10.84
C VAL A 40 -4.08 -12.11 -11.27
N LYS A 41 -3.31 -12.79 -12.11
CA LYS A 41 -3.59 -14.15 -12.57
C LYS A 41 -3.59 -15.15 -11.42
N ASP A 42 -2.56 -15.10 -10.57
CA ASP A 42 -2.38 -16.00 -9.43
C ASP A 42 -3.53 -15.89 -8.43
N VAL A 43 -3.99 -14.68 -8.11
CA VAL A 43 -5.15 -14.48 -7.22
C VAL A 43 -6.40 -15.13 -7.79
N ARG A 44 -6.68 -14.95 -9.08
CA ARG A 44 -7.86 -15.55 -9.73
C ARG A 44 -7.81 -17.07 -9.83
N GLU A 45 -6.63 -17.63 -10.03
CA GLU A 45 -6.44 -19.09 -10.11
C GLU A 45 -6.47 -19.75 -8.72
N LYS A 46 -5.89 -19.10 -7.70
CA LYS A 46 -5.71 -19.67 -6.35
C LYS A 46 -6.84 -19.34 -5.38
N ASN A 47 -7.62 -18.29 -5.63
CA ASN A 47 -8.69 -17.77 -4.77
C ASN A 47 -8.26 -17.68 -3.27
N PRO A 48 -7.16 -16.95 -2.95
CA PRO A 48 -6.59 -16.96 -1.63
C PRO A 48 -7.50 -16.28 -0.60
N LEU A 49 -7.52 -16.82 0.61
CA LEU A 49 -8.20 -16.21 1.75
C LEU A 49 -7.31 -15.14 2.40
N ALA A 50 -7.82 -13.92 2.56
CA ALA A 50 -7.20 -12.90 3.40
C ALA A 50 -8.19 -12.42 4.48
N PRO A 51 -8.12 -12.99 5.70
CA PRO A 51 -8.94 -12.56 6.82
C PRO A 51 -8.66 -11.11 7.18
N SER A 52 -9.68 -10.43 7.70
CA SER A 52 -9.63 -9.00 7.99
C SER A 52 -10.23 -8.69 9.36
N ILE A 53 -9.48 -7.95 10.20
CA ILE A 53 -10.05 -7.16 11.27
C ILE A 53 -10.20 -5.75 10.71
N THR A 54 -11.42 -5.33 10.43
CA THR A 54 -11.69 -4.01 9.83
C THR A 54 -12.84 -3.30 10.53
N ASN A 55 -13.03 -2.02 10.21
CA ASN A 55 -14.06 -1.22 10.86
C ASN A 55 -15.48 -1.62 10.41
N THR A 56 -16.43 -1.54 11.34
CA THR A 56 -17.81 -1.99 11.15
C THR A 56 -18.56 -1.23 10.05
N VAL A 57 -18.14 -0.01 9.73
CA VAL A 57 -18.79 0.82 8.71
C VAL A 57 -18.49 0.31 7.29
N THR A 58 -17.34 -0.36 7.12
CA THR A 58 -16.79 -0.66 5.79
C THR A 58 -16.62 -2.15 5.50
N GLN A 59 -16.98 -3.04 6.44
CA GLN A 59 -16.80 -4.49 6.31
C GLN A 59 -17.41 -5.06 5.02
N ASP A 60 -18.62 -4.70 4.69
CA ASP A 60 -19.26 -5.11 3.44
C ASP A 60 -18.43 -4.71 2.22
N PHE A 61 -17.97 -3.47 2.18
CA PHE A 61 -17.19 -2.99 1.04
C PHE A 61 -15.80 -3.64 0.97
N VAL A 62 -15.14 -3.87 2.11
CA VAL A 62 -13.85 -4.58 2.16
C VAL A 62 -14.02 -6.00 1.64
N ALA A 63 -15.02 -6.74 2.16
CA ALA A 63 -15.29 -8.11 1.74
C ALA A 63 -15.62 -8.21 0.24
N ASN A 64 -16.51 -7.35 -0.27
CA ASN A 64 -16.89 -7.36 -1.68
C ASN A 64 -15.73 -6.97 -2.60
N ALA A 65 -14.84 -6.06 -2.20
CA ALA A 65 -13.64 -5.74 -2.97
C ALA A 65 -12.65 -6.91 -3.01
N GLN A 66 -12.45 -7.62 -1.90
CA GLN A 66 -11.62 -8.83 -1.84
C GLN A 66 -12.18 -9.93 -2.76
N LEU A 67 -13.50 -10.14 -2.76
CA LEU A 67 -14.16 -11.09 -3.65
C LEU A 67 -14.08 -10.66 -5.12
N ALA A 68 -14.28 -9.37 -5.41
CA ALA A 68 -14.26 -8.84 -6.78
C ALA A 68 -12.90 -9.06 -7.48
N VAL A 69 -11.78 -8.96 -6.76
CA VAL A 69 -10.46 -9.21 -7.33
C VAL A 69 -10.13 -10.70 -7.48
N GLY A 70 -10.99 -11.60 -7.00
CA GLY A 70 -10.82 -13.05 -7.11
C GLY A 70 -10.30 -13.74 -5.85
N GLY A 71 -10.22 -13.03 -4.72
CA GLY A 71 -9.87 -13.61 -3.42
C GLY A 71 -11.08 -14.08 -2.62
N SER A 72 -10.82 -14.55 -1.40
CA SER A 72 -11.80 -14.91 -0.38
C SER A 72 -11.67 -14.02 0.84
N ALA A 73 -12.79 -13.71 1.49
CA ALA A 73 -12.86 -12.79 2.62
C ALA A 73 -13.39 -13.48 3.89
N ALA A 74 -12.83 -13.13 5.05
CA ALA A 74 -13.38 -13.46 6.37
C ALA A 74 -13.25 -12.24 7.28
N MET A 75 -14.34 -11.82 7.92
CA MET A 75 -14.33 -10.69 8.85
C MET A 75 -14.26 -11.21 10.28
N LEU A 76 -13.20 -10.84 11.01
CA LEU A 76 -12.89 -11.34 12.33
C LEU A 76 -12.94 -10.25 13.39
N TYR A 77 -13.21 -10.64 14.65
CA TYR A 77 -13.27 -9.74 15.79
C TYR A 77 -12.55 -10.27 17.02
N LEU A 78 -12.54 -11.58 17.20
CA LEU A 78 -12.07 -12.22 18.43
C LEU A 78 -10.59 -12.60 18.32
N ALA A 79 -9.88 -12.50 19.43
CA ALA A 79 -8.44 -12.79 19.45
C ALA A 79 -8.14 -14.25 19.12
N ASP A 80 -8.93 -15.19 19.67
CA ASP A 80 -8.79 -16.62 19.45
C ASP A 80 -9.09 -17.06 18.01
N GLU A 81 -10.05 -16.39 17.32
CA GLU A 81 -10.26 -16.57 15.89
C GLU A 81 -9.03 -16.16 15.09
N CYS A 82 -8.45 -15.00 15.45
CA CYS A 82 -7.25 -14.49 14.78
C CYS A 82 -6.03 -15.37 15.00
N GLU A 83 -5.82 -15.84 16.25
CA GLU A 83 -4.74 -16.75 16.61
C GLU A 83 -4.87 -18.08 15.84
N SER A 84 -6.08 -18.63 15.75
CA SER A 84 -6.34 -19.88 15.02
C SER A 84 -6.09 -19.75 13.53
N ILE A 85 -6.56 -18.66 12.90
CA ILE A 85 -6.48 -18.49 11.45
C ILE A 85 -5.10 -17.99 11.00
N ALA A 86 -4.32 -17.36 11.89
CA ALA A 86 -2.99 -16.85 11.57
C ALA A 86 -2.02 -17.93 11.07
N SER A 87 -2.22 -19.19 11.49
CA SER A 87 -1.37 -20.32 11.09
C SER A 87 -1.69 -20.88 9.69
N VAL A 88 -2.87 -20.57 9.13
CA VAL A 88 -3.36 -21.16 7.88
C VAL A 88 -3.65 -20.10 6.80
N ALA A 89 -3.90 -18.86 7.18
CA ALA A 89 -4.14 -17.77 6.23
C ALA A 89 -2.83 -17.38 5.53
N PRO A 90 -2.82 -17.24 4.20
CA PRO A 90 -1.62 -16.84 3.46
C PRO A 90 -1.28 -15.35 3.63
N ALA A 91 -2.24 -14.51 4.03
CA ALA A 91 -2.04 -13.11 4.40
C ALA A 91 -3.19 -12.61 5.28
N PHE A 92 -3.03 -11.43 5.91
CA PHE A 92 -4.00 -10.90 6.86
C PHE A 92 -4.11 -9.36 6.73
N TYR A 93 -5.29 -8.79 7.09
CA TYR A 93 -5.52 -7.36 7.11
C TYR A 93 -5.96 -6.86 8.47
N ILE A 94 -5.29 -5.83 9.01
CA ILE A 94 -5.63 -5.13 10.25
C ILE A 94 -5.86 -3.65 9.96
N ASN A 95 -7.11 -3.20 10.21
CA ASN A 95 -7.54 -1.81 10.05
C ASN A 95 -7.96 -1.23 11.40
N MET A 96 -7.46 -0.05 11.74
CA MET A 96 -7.67 0.61 13.04
C MET A 96 -8.96 1.44 13.12
N GLY A 97 -9.80 1.45 12.08
CA GLY A 97 -11.08 2.16 12.09
C GLY A 97 -12.06 1.56 13.09
N THR A 98 -13.02 2.37 13.57
CA THR A 98 -14.05 1.98 14.58
C THR A 98 -13.42 1.21 15.75
N ALA A 99 -12.39 1.81 16.39
CA ALA A 99 -11.66 1.16 17.47
C ALA A 99 -12.59 0.83 18.65
N MET A 100 -12.80 -0.45 18.90
CA MET A 100 -13.59 -0.97 20.02
C MET A 100 -12.68 -1.25 21.24
N PRO A 101 -13.17 -1.13 22.48
CA PRO A 101 -12.35 -1.36 23.67
C PRO A 101 -11.62 -2.71 23.67
N PHE A 102 -12.26 -3.78 23.20
CA PHE A 102 -11.66 -5.12 23.15
C PHE A 102 -10.49 -5.23 22.14
N TYR A 103 -10.37 -4.30 21.19
CA TYR A 103 -9.21 -4.26 20.28
C TYR A 103 -7.88 -4.02 21.00
N ALA A 104 -7.90 -3.47 22.23
CA ALA A 104 -6.71 -3.40 23.08
C ALA A 104 -6.06 -4.77 23.32
N GLN A 105 -6.85 -5.85 23.30
CA GLN A 105 -6.37 -7.22 23.45
C GLN A 105 -6.29 -7.94 22.09
N THR A 106 -7.31 -7.82 21.27
CA THR A 106 -7.40 -8.55 19.99
C THR A 106 -6.26 -8.21 19.05
N LEU A 107 -6.00 -6.92 18.80
CA LEU A 107 -5.04 -6.52 17.74
C LEU A 107 -3.59 -6.87 18.10
N PRO A 108 -3.08 -6.64 19.34
CA PRO A 108 -1.74 -7.11 19.70
C PRO A 108 -1.59 -8.64 19.66
N LYS A 109 -2.60 -9.40 20.09
CA LYS A 109 -2.57 -10.87 20.03
C LYS A 109 -2.60 -11.38 18.59
N ALA A 110 -3.46 -10.81 17.74
CA ALA A 110 -3.49 -11.13 16.31
C ALA A 110 -2.13 -10.87 15.66
N ALA A 111 -1.54 -9.69 15.88
CA ALA A 111 -0.24 -9.34 15.32
C ALA A 111 0.90 -10.22 15.86
N ALA A 112 0.86 -10.62 17.13
CA ALA A 112 1.81 -11.58 17.71
C ALA A 112 1.70 -12.94 17.02
N ALA A 113 0.48 -13.48 16.87
CA ALA A 113 0.25 -14.75 16.18
C ALA A 113 0.70 -14.72 14.71
N LEU A 114 0.41 -13.61 13.99
CA LEU A 114 0.89 -13.41 12.63
C LEU A 114 2.43 -13.41 12.56
N HIS A 115 3.08 -12.74 13.50
CA HIS A 115 4.54 -12.69 13.59
C HIS A 115 5.15 -14.07 13.89
N GLU A 116 4.62 -14.82 14.84
CA GLU A 116 5.06 -16.16 15.20
C GLU A 116 4.92 -17.15 14.05
N ASN A 117 3.82 -17.08 13.32
CA ASN A 117 3.55 -17.91 12.14
C ASN A 117 4.22 -17.41 10.86
N LYS A 118 4.88 -16.25 10.90
CA LYS A 118 5.47 -15.57 9.72
C LYS A 118 4.42 -15.27 8.64
N THR A 119 3.18 -15.10 9.02
CA THR A 119 2.08 -14.74 8.12
C THR A 119 2.18 -13.27 7.78
N PRO A 120 2.32 -12.90 6.50
CA PRO A 120 2.41 -11.51 6.10
C PRO A 120 1.08 -10.80 6.33
N TRP A 121 1.14 -9.49 6.67
CA TRP A 121 -0.06 -8.74 6.97
C TRP A 121 0.03 -7.26 6.60
N VAL A 122 -1.14 -6.66 6.37
CA VAL A 122 -1.31 -5.26 6.02
C VAL A 122 -1.82 -4.49 7.23
N LEU A 123 -1.19 -3.36 7.55
CA LEU A 123 -1.64 -2.39 8.56
C LEU A 123 -2.24 -1.16 7.89
N ASP A 124 -3.46 -0.80 8.30
CA ASP A 124 -4.11 0.46 7.95
C ASP A 124 -4.40 1.26 9.23
N PRO A 125 -3.60 2.29 9.57
CA PRO A 125 -3.66 3.00 10.84
C PRO A 125 -4.77 4.06 10.88
N VAL A 126 -5.95 3.75 10.35
CA VAL A 126 -7.09 4.66 10.25
C VAL A 126 -7.34 5.40 11.55
N GLY A 127 -7.38 6.73 11.46
CA GLY A 127 -7.70 7.58 12.60
C GLY A 127 -6.63 7.61 13.68
N ILE A 128 -5.37 7.36 13.33
CA ILE A 128 -4.22 7.56 14.23
C ILE A 128 -4.26 8.96 14.85
N GLY A 129 -4.02 9.05 16.16
CA GLY A 129 -4.07 10.30 16.91
C GLY A 129 -5.46 10.68 17.45
N LEU A 130 -6.55 10.03 17.02
CA LEU A 130 -7.91 10.35 17.50
C LEU A 130 -8.19 9.86 18.93
N SER A 131 -7.45 8.87 19.45
CA SER A 131 -7.65 8.36 20.81
C SER A 131 -6.39 7.69 21.37
N ASN A 132 -6.30 7.67 22.70
CA ASN A 132 -5.23 6.96 23.39
C ASN A 132 -5.25 5.46 23.09
N LEU A 133 -6.43 4.86 22.97
CA LEU A 133 -6.58 3.44 22.63
C LEU A 133 -5.86 3.09 21.30
N ARG A 134 -6.11 3.87 20.24
CA ARG A 134 -5.43 3.68 18.95
C ARG A 134 -3.92 3.85 19.07
N THR A 135 -3.50 4.89 19.79
CA THR A 135 -2.08 5.19 19.98
C THR A 135 -1.35 4.05 20.69
N GLU A 136 -1.92 3.52 21.77
CA GLU A 136 -1.30 2.43 22.55
C GLU A 136 -1.29 1.11 21.77
N ILE A 137 -2.33 0.80 21.00
CA ILE A 137 -2.32 -0.37 20.10
C ILE A 137 -1.22 -0.20 19.04
N LEU A 138 -1.18 0.91 18.32
CA LEU A 138 -0.20 1.13 17.25
C LEU A 138 1.25 1.11 17.75
N LYS A 139 1.52 1.58 18.99
CA LYS A 139 2.83 1.42 19.62
C LYS A 139 3.23 -0.05 19.78
N GLN A 140 2.29 -0.91 20.16
CA GLN A 140 2.55 -2.35 20.32
C GLN A 140 2.75 -3.03 18.98
N LEU A 141 1.95 -2.67 17.96
CA LEU A 141 2.04 -3.25 16.61
C LEU A 141 3.39 -3.01 15.93
N LYS A 142 4.14 -1.96 16.33
CA LYS A 142 5.50 -1.69 15.87
C LYS A 142 6.42 -2.91 15.96
N ASN A 143 6.28 -3.70 17.03
CA ASN A 143 7.16 -4.82 17.32
C ASN A 143 6.97 -6.00 16.35
N PHE A 144 5.82 -6.08 15.70
CA PHE A 144 5.43 -7.19 14.82
C PHE A 144 5.60 -6.90 13.33
N LYS A 145 6.08 -5.70 12.98
CA LYS A 145 6.49 -5.30 11.64
C LYS A 145 5.54 -5.75 10.52
N PRO A 146 4.48 -4.98 10.21
CA PRO A 146 3.59 -5.28 9.09
C PRO A 146 4.38 -5.40 7.78
N SER A 147 3.95 -6.30 6.90
CA SER A 147 4.54 -6.47 5.58
C SER A 147 4.18 -5.30 4.64
N ILE A 148 2.97 -4.74 4.80
CA ILE A 148 2.54 -3.53 4.11
C ILE A 148 1.94 -2.57 5.14
N VAL A 149 2.31 -1.29 5.05
CA VAL A 149 1.60 -0.19 5.70
C VAL A 149 0.87 0.60 4.62
N ARG A 150 -0.43 0.78 4.80
CA ARG A 150 -1.27 1.57 3.91
C ARG A 150 -1.94 2.72 4.68
N GLY A 151 -1.96 3.92 4.15
CA GLY A 151 -2.65 5.07 4.76
C GLY A 151 -2.68 6.27 3.81
N ASN A 152 -3.36 7.34 4.21
CA ASN A 152 -3.20 8.64 3.56
C ASN A 152 -1.91 9.33 4.05
N ALA A 153 -1.53 10.45 3.45
CA ALA A 153 -0.29 11.16 3.78
C ALA A 153 -0.16 11.47 5.26
N SER A 154 -1.22 11.99 5.91
CA SER A 154 -1.18 12.34 7.33
C SER A 154 -1.09 11.12 8.26
N GLU A 155 -1.73 10.01 7.89
CA GLU A 155 -1.65 8.75 8.65
C GLU A 155 -0.25 8.14 8.58
N ILE A 156 0.38 8.14 7.41
CA ILE A 156 1.75 7.63 7.21
C ILE A 156 2.77 8.49 7.97
N ILE A 157 2.68 9.81 7.90
CA ILE A 157 3.55 10.72 8.67
C ILE A 157 3.36 10.50 10.18
N ALA A 158 2.10 10.43 10.63
CA ALA A 158 1.79 10.24 12.05
C ALA A 158 2.30 8.90 12.58
N LEU A 159 2.19 7.83 11.79
CA LEU A 159 2.70 6.51 12.18
C LEU A 159 4.23 6.50 12.25
N ALA A 160 4.91 7.11 11.28
CA ALA A 160 6.37 7.22 11.28
C ALA A 160 6.88 8.02 12.50
N LYS A 161 6.20 9.12 12.87
CA LYS A 161 6.47 9.90 14.08
C LYS A 161 6.21 9.07 15.34
N LEU A 162 5.06 8.41 15.44
CA LEU A 162 4.70 7.58 16.60
C LEU A 162 5.73 6.45 16.84
N TRP A 163 6.27 5.90 15.76
CA TRP A 163 7.29 4.86 15.82
C TRP A 163 8.72 5.39 15.99
N GLY A 164 8.91 6.72 16.02
CA GLY A 164 10.21 7.38 16.18
C GLY A 164 11.15 7.21 14.99
N LEU A 165 10.61 7.08 13.79
CA LEU A 165 11.37 6.87 12.55
C LEU A 165 11.70 8.17 11.83
N VAL A 166 10.95 9.24 12.10
CA VAL A 166 11.17 10.60 11.60
C VAL A 166 11.02 11.60 12.74
N GLN A 167 11.66 12.77 12.59
CA GLN A 167 11.57 13.83 13.60
C GLN A 167 10.18 14.48 13.57
N ASP A 168 9.71 14.93 14.75
CA ASP A 168 8.48 15.69 14.85
C ASP A 168 8.71 17.15 14.44
N THR A 169 8.34 17.51 13.22
CA THR A 169 8.44 18.87 12.68
C THR A 169 7.20 19.73 12.99
N GLY A 170 6.30 19.25 13.87
CA GLY A 170 5.19 20.06 14.42
C GLY A 170 3.89 20.08 13.57
N GLY A 171 3.75 19.24 12.55
CA GLY A 171 2.49 19.09 11.80
C GLY A 171 1.40 18.39 12.62
N GLN A 172 0.18 18.94 12.67
CA GLN A 172 -0.97 18.30 13.33
C GLN A 172 -1.63 17.28 12.41
N VAL A 173 -1.90 16.08 12.93
CA VAL A 173 -2.78 15.10 12.27
C VAL A 173 -4.22 15.65 12.27
N ARG A 174 -4.77 15.89 11.08
CA ARG A 174 -6.15 16.37 10.91
C ARG A 174 -7.04 15.24 10.39
N GLY A 175 -7.45 14.34 11.28
CA GLY A 175 -8.52 13.38 11.00
C GLY A 175 -8.27 12.43 9.81
N VAL A 176 -9.37 11.98 9.17
CA VAL A 176 -9.35 11.04 8.04
C VAL A 176 -9.13 11.76 6.70
N ASP A 177 -9.46 13.05 6.61
CA ASP A 177 -9.23 13.87 5.42
C ASP A 177 -7.84 14.47 5.49
N SER A 178 -6.92 13.92 4.71
CA SER A 178 -5.55 14.43 4.63
C SER A 178 -5.48 15.69 3.78
N THR A 179 -4.95 16.77 4.37
CA THR A 179 -4.62 18.01 3.66
C THR A 179 -3.18 18.01 3.14
N GLU A 180 -2.39 17.01 3.52
CA GLU A 180 -1.00 16.89 3.11
C GLU A 180 -0.88 16.15 1.80
N LYS A 181 0.04 16.58 0.95
CA LYS A 181 0.31 15.93 -0.33
C LYS A 181 1.08 14.63 -0.12
N VAL A 182 0.91 13.68 -1.02
CA VAL A 182 1.67 12.41 -1.02
C VAL A 182 3.18 12.65 -1.02
N SER A 183 3.66 13.70 -1.73
CA SER A 183 5.08 14.08 -1.75
C SER A 183 5.64 14.41 -0.36
N ASP A 184 4.81 14.97 0.53
CA ASP A 184 5.22 15.34 1.89
C ASP A 184 5.35 14.11 2.79
N ALA A 185 4.62 13.03 2.47
CA ALA A 185 4.69 11.75 3.17
C ALA A 185 5.84 10.85 2.67
N LYS A 186 6.51 11.19 1.57
CA LYS A 186 7.56 10.36 0.96
C LYS A 186 8.64 9.95 1.95
N THR A 187 9.21 10.90 2.69
CA THR A 187 10.27 10.61 3.70
C THR A 187 9.76 9.66 4.78
N ALA A 188 8.53 9.83 5.25
CA ALA A 188 7.91 8.96 6.24
C ALA A 188 7.66 7.56 5.68
N ALA A 189 7.19 7.46 4.44
CA ALA A 189 6.96 6.18 3.76
C ALA A 189 8.25 5.39 3.56
N LEU A 190 9.32 6.03 3.09
CA LEU A 190 10.64 5.42 2.95
C LEU A 190 11.19 4.92 4.30
N ALA A 191 11.04 5.71 5.37
CA ALA A 191 11.50 5.32 6.70
C ALA A 191 10.71 4.12 7.24
N LEU A 192 9.38 4.09 7.06
CA LEU A 192 8.53 2.97 7.44
C LEU A 192 8.87 1.69 6.65
N ALA A 193 9.01 1.78 5.33
CA ALA A 193 9.36 0.64 4.48
C ALA A 193 10.71 0.03 4.88
N LYS A 194 11.74 0.87 5.09
CA LYS A 194 13.06 0.42 5.58
C LYS A 194 12.99 -0.22 6.96
N PHE A 195 12.19 0.33 7.88
CA PHE A 195 12.04 -0.20 9.23
C PHE A 195 11.33 -1.55 9.23
N THR A 196 10.25 -1.69 8.49
CA THR A 196 9.47 -2.93 8.44
C THR A 196 10.16 -4.02 7.59
N GLY A 197 10.95 -3.62 6.59
CA GLY A 197 11.48 -4.50 5.55
C GLY A 197 10.41 -4.90 4.53
N GLY A 198 9.31 -4.14 4.47
CA GLY A 198 8.16 -4.38 3.61
C GLY A 198 7.88 -3.21 2.67
N ALA A 199 6.59 -2.94 2.38
CA ALA A 199 6.18 -1.86 1.50
C ALA A 199 5.28 -0.85 2.21
N VAL A 200 5.22 0.37 1.68
CA VAL A 200 4.29 1.41 2.09
C VAL A 200 3.52 1.93 0.89
N ALA A 201 2.20 2.02 1.04
CA ALA A 201 1.32 2.62 0.05
C ALA A 201 0.64 3.86 0.64
N VAL A 202 0.88 5.01 0.04
CA VAL A 202 0.31 6.30 0.43
C VAL A 202 -0.78 6.67 -0.56
N SER A 203 -2.03 6.75 -0.08
CA SER A 203 -3.15 7.17 -0.92
C SER A 203 -3.28 8.68 -0.94
N GLY A 204 -3.57 9.24 -2.13
CA GLY A 204 -3.72 10.67 -2.34
C GLY A 204 -4.42 11.01 -3.65
N GLU A 205 -4.11 12.17 -4.19
CA GLU A 205 -4.55 12.57 -5.52
C GLU A 205 -3.83 11.73 -6.61
N GLU A 206 -2.59 11.36 -6.33
CA GLU A 206 -1.79 10.36 -7.01
C GLU A 206 -1.23 9.44 -5.91
N ASP A 207 -1.44 8.13 -6.02
CA ASP A 207 -0.96 7.18 -5.03
C ASP A 207 0.54 6.93 -5.18
N PHE A 208 1.24 6.76 -4.06
CA PHE A 208 2.67 6.49 -4.02
C PHE A 208 2.95 5.16 -3.33
N VAL A 209 3.78 4.31 -3.93
CA VAL A 209 4.18 3.01 -3.37
C VAL A 209 5.70 2.89 -3.34
N THR A 210 6.24 2.43 -2.21
CA THR A 210 7.68 2.21 -2.04
C THR A 210 7.99 0.99 -1.16
N ASP A 211 9.12 0.33 -1.42
CA ASP A 211 9.74 -0.67 -0.54
C ASP A 211 10.96 -0.10 0.24
N GLY A 212 11.17 1.21 0.13
CA GLY A 212 12.33 1.90 0.70
C GLY A 212 13.51 2.02 -0.27
N THR A 213 13.43 1.41 -1.45
CA THR A 213 14.41 1.49 -2.55
C THR A 213 13.76 1.92 -3.85
N GLN A 214 12.69 1.29 -4.23
CA GLN A 214 11.89 1.63 -5.41
C GLN A 214 10.77 2.60 -5.02
N GLU A 215 10.45 3.51 -5.92
CA GLU A 215 9.43 4.54 -5.75
C GLU A 215 8.56 4.60 -7.00
N ILE A 216 7.26 4.36 -6.84
CA ILE A 216 6.32 4.34 -7.97
C ILE A 216 5.11 5.19 -7.64
N PHE A 217 4.68 5.99 -8.62
CA PHE A 217 3.39 6.64 -8.60
C PHE A 217 2.37 5.88 -9.43
N CYS A 218 1.15 5.74 -8.89
CA CYS A 218 0.01 5.14 -9.56
C CYS A 218 -0.97 6.26 -9.91
N ALA A 219 -1.07 6.56 -11.19
CA ALA A 219 -2.01 7.55 -11.69
C ALA A 219 -3.43 6.97 -11.84
N GLY A 220 -4.42 7.86 -11.89
CA GLY A 220 -5.83 7.48 -12.08
C GLY A 220 -6.66 7.68 -10.82
N GLY A 221 -7.68 6.84 -10.65
CA GLY A 221 -8.65 6.99 -9.59
C GLY A 221 -9.77 7.95 -9.92
N SER A 222 -10.48 8.41 -8.89
CA SER A 222 -11.61 9.33 -9.08
C SER A 222 -11.90 10.13 -7.82
N LYS A 223 -12.34 11.38 -8.00
CA LYS A 223 -12.90 12.21 -6.92
C LYS A 223 -14.12 11.57 -6.25
N PHE A 224 -14.81 10.64 -6.89
CA PHE A 224 -15.91 9.89 -6.26
C PHE A 224 -15.45 9.03 -5.08
N PHE A 225 -14.18 8.64 -4.99
CA PHE A 225 -13.66 7.94 -3.80
C PHE A 225 -13.84 8.76 -2.51
N THR A 226 -13.84 10.09 -2.59
CA THR A 226 -14.14 10.96 -1.44
C THR A 226 -15.63 11.06 -1.10
N LYS A 227 -16.50 10.51 -1.94
CA LYS A 227 -17.97 10.53 -1.80
C LYS A 227 -18.57 9.18 -1.41
N ILE A 228 -17.73 8.15 -1.27
CA ILE A 228 -18.11 6.83 -0.75
C ILE A 228 -17.22 6.49 0.44
N THR A 229 -17.81 5.96 1.51
CA THR A 229 -17.03 5.56 2.67
C THR A 229 -16.33 4.23 2.43
N GLY A 230 -15.10 4.09 2.93
CA GLY A 230 -14.38 2.83 2.98
C GLY A 230 -13.57 2.45 1.75
N SER A 231 -13.43 3.32 0.75
CA SER A 231 -12.56 3.04 -0.41
C SER A 231 -11.12 2.71 0.01
N GLY A 232 -10.56 3.50 0.92
CA GLY A 232 -9.23 3.22 1.48
C GLY A 232 -9.15 1.90 2.25
N CYS A 233 -10.16 1.62 3.10
CA CYS A 233 -10.21 0.34 3.83
C CYS A 233 -10.32 -0.86 2.87
N ALA A 234 -11.11 -0.72 1.79
CA ALA A 234 -11.23 -1.75 0.76
C ALA A 234 -9.90 -1.98 0.02
N LEU A 235 -9.14 -0.91 -0.25
CA LEU A 235 -7.79 -1.02 -0.83
C LEU A 235 -6.85 -1.83 0.08
N GLY A 236 -6.86 -1.59 1.40
CA GLY A 236 -6.07 -2.39 2.36
C GLY A 236 -6.44 -3.87 2.36
N GLY A 237 -7.74 -4.18 2.29
CA GLY A 237 -8.21 -5.56 2.15
C GLY A 237 -7.76 -6.23 0.84
N VAL A 238 -7.79 -5.52 -0.27
CA VAL A 238 -7.29 -6.01 -1.57
C VAL A 238 -5.77 -6.17 -1.56
N MET A 239 -5.02 -5.28 -0.89
CA MET A 239 -3.57 -5.48 -0.70
C MET A 239 -3.26 -6.80 0.01
N ALA A 240 -4.06 -7.18 1.02
CA ALA A 240 -3.90 -8.46 1.71
C ALA A 240 -4.18 -9.66 0.79
N ILE A 241 -5.14 -9.56 -0.14
CA ILE A 241 -5.36 -10.60 -1.16
C ILE A 241 -4.11 -10.76 -2.04
N TYR A 242 -3.55 -9.66 -2.57
CA TYR A 242 -2.34 -9.75 -3.40
C TYR A 242 -1.10 -10.15 -2.61
N LEU A 243 -1.02 -9.78 -1.32
CA LEU A 243 0.08 -10.17 -0.42
C LEU A 243 0.17 -11.69 -0.20
N SER A 244 -0.92 -12.40 -0.42
CA SER A 244 -0.95 -13.87 -0.34
C SER A 244 -0.22 -14.59 -1.50
N VAL A 245 0.04 -13.90 -2.59
CA VAL A 245 0.65 -14.48 -3.82
C VAL A 245 1.90 -13.74 -4.30
N ALA A 246 2.20 -12.56 -3.76
CA ALA A 246 3.29 -11.71 -4.21
C ALA A 246 4.07 -11.12 -3.03
N ASN A 247 5.29 -10.61 -3.28
CA ASN A 247 6.03 -9.86 -2.27
C ASN A 247 5.30 -8.55 -1.91
N PRO A 248 5.61 -7.92 -0.76
CA PRO A 248 4.86 -6.75 -0.27
C PRO A 248 4.80 -5.58 -1.26
N PHE A 249 5.87 -5.31 -1.98
CA PHE A 249 5.93 -4.21 -2.95
C PHE A 249 5.01 -4.46 -4.16
N VAL A 250 5.12 -5.63 -4.78
CA VAL A 250 4.26 -6.03 -5.90
C VAL A 250 2.80 -6.07 -5.47
N ALA A 251 2.50 -6.61 -4.28
CA ALA A 251 1.14 -6.68 -3.75
C ALA A 251 0.51 -5.29 -3.56
N ALA A 252 1.23 -4.38 -2.90
CA ALA A 252 0.79 -2.99 -2.69
C ALA A 252 0.58 -2.26 -4.02
N LEU A 253 1.54 -2.39 -4.95
CA LEU A 253 1.48 -1.76 -6.25
C LEU A 253 0.34 -2.31 -7.12
N THR A 254 0.15 -3.63 -7.16
CA THR A 254 -0.95 -4.26 -7.90
C THR A 254 -2.31 -3.76 -7.41
N ALA A 255 -2.52 -3.77 -6.09
CA ALA A 255 -3.77 -3.29 -5.51
C ALA A 255 -4.03 -1.81 -5.82
N SER A 256 -3.04 -0.93 -5.64
CA SER A 256 -3.16 0.51 -5.92
C SER A 256 -3.46 0.76 -7.40
N THR A 257 -2.73 0.09 -8.31
CA THR A 257 -2.94 0.20 -9.75
C THR A 257 -4.34 -0.27 -10.17
N MET A 258 -4.82 -1.40 -9.62
CA MET A 258 -6.17 -1.89 -9.89
C MET A 258 -7.25 -0.93 -9.40
N PHE A 259 -7.10 -0.39 -8.17
CA PHE A 259 -8.06 0.58 -7.63
C PHE A 259 -8.15 1.83 -8.47
N ASN A 260 -7.01 2.39 -8.87
CA ASN A 260 -6.97 3.61 -9.66
C ASN A 260 -7.56 3.39 -11.06
N LEU A 261 -7.23 2.28 -11.72
CA LEU A 261 -7.78 1.95 -13.02
C LEU A 261 -9.28 1.66 -12.96
N ALA A 262 -9.73 0.85 -11.99
CA ALA A 262 -11.15 0.58 -11.75
C ALA A 262 -11.92 1.86 -11.40
N GLY A 263 -11.33 2.74 -10.58
CA GLY A 263 -11.91 4.03 -10.23
C GLY A 263 -12.07 4.97 -11.43
N THR A 264 -11.07 5.02 -12.31
CA THR A 264 -11.14 5.80 -13.56
C THR A 264 -12.25 5.29 -14.48
N LYS A 265 -12.31 3.96 -14.70
CA LYS A 265 -13.35 3.34 -15.54
C LYS A 265 -14.75 3.52 -14.92
N ALA A 266 -14.89 3.32 -13.63
CA ALA A 266 -16.15 3.50 -12.91
C ALA A 266 -16.66 4.95 -12.99
N ALA A 267 -15.77 5.93 -12.86
CA ALA A 267 -16.14 7.34 -12.95
C ALA A 267 -16.70 7.71 -14.33
N ALA A 268 -16.17 7.14 -15.39
CA ALA A 268 -16.68 7.36 -16.75
C ALA A 268 -18.10 6.78 -16.97
N GLN A 269 -18.50 5.80 -16.15
CA GLN A 269 -19.79 5.12 -16.23
C GLN A 269 -20.80 5.64 -15.20
N ALA A 270 -20.33 6.32 -14.15
CA ALA A 270 -21.16 6.72 -13.01
C ALA A 270 -21.84 8.06 -13.22
N GLN A 271 -23.07 8.19 -12.73
CA GLN A 271 -23.80 9.45 -12.64
C GLN A 271 -23.70 10.08 -11.25
N ALA A 272 -23.46 9.26 -10.20
CA ALA A 272 -23.49 9.67 -8.80
C ALA A 272 -22.70 8.66 -7.92
N PRO A 273 -22.48 8.94 -6.61
CA PRO A 273 -21.67 8.07 -5.73
C PRO A 273 -22.14 6.61 -5.67
N ALA A 274 -23.44 6.35 -5.68
CA ALA A 274 -23.96 4.98 -5.59
C ALA A 274 -23.65 4.18 -6.87
N SER A 275 -23.92 4.72 -8.05
CA SER A 275 -23.57 4.09 -9.33
C SER A 275 -22.05 3.97 -9.48
N PHE A 276 -21.29 4.93 -8.96
CA PHE A 276 -19.81 4.81 -8.93
C PHE A 276 -19.37 3.59 -8.12
N LYS A 277 -19.91 3.37 -6.91
CA LYS A 277 -19.52 2.23 -6.05
C LYS A 277 -19.85 0.89 -6.74
N ILE A 278 -21.01 0.79 -7.38
CA ILE A 278 -21.40 -0.41 -8.14
C ILE A 278 -20.43 -0.64 -9.30
N ASN A 279 -20.27 0.36 -10.18
CA ASN A 279 -19.39 0.27 -11.32
C ASN A 279 -17.93 0.01 -10.91
N PHE A 280 -17.51 0.51 -9.74
CA PHE A 280 -16.15 0.28 -9.23
C PHE A 280 -15.91 -1.20 -8.90
N LEU A 281 -16.84 -1.86 -8.19
CA LEU A 281 -16.74 -3.30 -7.91
C LEU A 281 -16.79 -4.13 -9.19
N ASP A 282 -17.66 -3.77 -10.14
CA ASP A 282 -17.74 -4.43 -11.45
C ASP A 282 -16.41 -4.30 -12.20
N ASN A 283 -15.81 -3.10 -12.22
CA ASN A 283 -14.53 -2.89 -12.89
C ASN A 283 -13.38 -3.60 -12.18
N LEU A 284 -13.35 -3.71 -10.83
CA LEU A 284 -12.37 -4.53 -10.12
C LEU A 284 -12.38 -5.98 -10.59
N TYR A 285 -13.58 -6.53 -10.82
CA TYR A 285 -13.75 -7.88 -11.32
C TYR A 285 -13.33 -8.04 -12.80
N LEU A 286 -13.66 -7.04 -13.64
CA LEU A 286 -13.47 -7.10 -15.09
C LEU A 286 -12.04 -6.78 -15.56
N LEU A 287 -11.22 -6.06 -14.77
CA LEU A 287 -9.85 -5.67 -15.15
C LEU A 287 -9.02 -6.90 -15.52
N THR A 288 -8.30 -6.83 -16.64
CA THR A 288 -7.38 -7.89 -17.07
C THR A 288 -5.97 -7.71 -16.50
N PRO A 289 -5.16 -8.78 -16.41
CA PRO A 289 -3.75 -8.69 -16.01
C PRO A 289 -2.96 -7.69 -16.86
N GLU A 290 -3.21 -7.63 -18.17
CA GLU A 290 -2.52 -6.78 -19.13
C GLU A 290 -2.84 -5.30 -18.91
N GLU A 291 -4.10 -4.95 -18.59
CA GLU A 291 -4.51 -3.59 -18.26
C GLU A 291 -3.80 -3.10 -16.99
N VAL A 292 -3.67 -3.96 -15.98
CA VAL A 292 -3.00 -3.62 -14.71
C VAL A 292 -1.50 -3.44 -14.92
N ALA A 293 -0.87 -4.29 -15.74
CA ALA A 293 0.56 -4.25 -16.02
C ALA A 293 1.06 -2.93 -16.62
N GLY A 294 0.20 -2.16 -17.29
CA GLY A 294 0.57 -0.93 -18.00
C GLY A 294 0.26 0.38 -17.26
N ASN A 295 -0.36 0.34 -16.06
CA ASN A 295 -0.96 1.54 -15.45
C ASN A 295 -0.18 2.07 -14.21
N PHE A 296 1.14 2.23 -14.32
CA PHE A 296 1.98 2.84 -13.27
C PHE A 296 3.16 3.59 -13.86
N ARG A 297 3.82 4.44 -13.05
CA ARG A 297 4.97 5.25 -13.46
C ARG A 297 6.10 5.17 -12.43
N ILE A 298 7.28 4.79 -12.88
CA ILE A 298 8.50 4.79 -12.04
C ILE A 298 9.00 6.22 -11.83
N VAL A 299 9.33 6.58 -10.59
CA VAL A 299 9.92 7.88 -10.27
C VAL A 299 11.37 7.90 -10.76
N GLY A 300 11.74 8.93 -11.55
CA GLY A 300 13.11 9.11 -12.01
C GLY A 300 13.52 8.29 -13.23
N SER A 301 12.59 7.63 -13.93
CA SER A 301 12.88 7.04 -15.24
C SER A 301 13.25 8.14 -16.27
N PHE A 302 14.27 7.88 -17.09
CA PHE A 302 14.80 8.83 -18.08
C PHE A 302 13.75 9.35 -19.08
N GLU A 303 12.63 8.64 -19.31
CA GLU A 303 11.52 9.08 -20.16
C GLU A 303 10.90 10.40 -19.68
N ASN A 304 10.83 10.65 -18.38
CA ASN A 304 10.31 11.91 -17.81
C ASN A 304 11.25 13.12 -17.97
N MET A 305 12.51 12.89 -18.31
CA MET A 305 13.50 13.97 -18.52
C MET A 305 13.32 14.63 -19.88
N PHE A 306 12.81 13.91 -20.88
CA PHE A 306 12.60 14.43 -22.23
C PHE A 306 11.29 15.21 -22.36
N ASP A 307 10.22 14.81 -21.65
CA ASP A 307 8.94 15.52 -21.67
C ASP A 307 9.01 16.91 -21.01
N ASN A 308 9.91 17.10 -20.03
CA ASN A 308 10.15 18.40 -19.39
C ASN A 308 11.10 19.33 -20.16
N ILE A 309 11.77 18.83 -21.20
CA ILE A 309 12.70 19.62 -22.04
C ILE A 309 12.01 20.06 -23.34
N LEU A 310 10.95 19.38 -23.75
CA LEU A 310 10.24 19.64 -25.02
C LEU A 310 8.83 20.26 -24.81
N GLY A 311 8.38 20.50 -23.59
CA GLY A 311 7.19 21.29 -23.21
C GLY A 311 7.63 22.70 -22.76
#